data_451fc9756a9c17640dddcefde1186507
#
_entry.id   451fc9756a9c17640dddcefde1186507
#
_cell.length_a   1.000
_cell.length_b   1.000
_cell.length_c   1.000
_cell.angle_alpha   90.00
_cell.angle_beta   90.00
_cell.angle_gamma   90.00
#
_symmetry.space_group_name_H-M   'P 1'
#
loop_
_entity.id
_entity.type
_entity.pdbx_description
1 polymer ?
#
loop_
_entity_poly.entity_id
_entity_poly.type
_entity_poly.pdbx_seq_one_letter_code
_entity_poly.pdbx_strand_id
1 'polypeptide(L)'
;MFSLFLYKIINHIKVKLRKNVFKIKTTTNHNDFTLYGDVNLLNTDVKIGHNVQIYPNVTFWGNGHIEIGDNCSIGMGTVIFASDSGGVIIGNHTHIAGQCYIIDMDHGIKADSLIEEQDNSVEKITIEDDVWISAGAKILKGSVLRNHSVIGANAVVKGEIPENGVAVGMPAKVIKYRS
;
A
#
# COMPACT_ATOMS: atom_id res chain seq x y z
N MET A 1 3.71 38.57 -10.77
CA MET A 1 2.59 38.42 -9.82
C MET A 1 1.41 37.62 -10.41
N PHE A 2 0.92 37.99 -11.61
CA PHE A 2 -0.19 37.30 -12.32
C PHE A 2 0.09 35.83 -12.62
N SER A 3 1.30 35.49 -13.05
CA SER A 3 1.72 34.09 -13.34
C SER A 3 1.64 33.15 -12.11
N LEU A 4 2.05 33.62 -10.91
CA LEU A 4 1.98 32.84 -9.69
C LEU A 4 0.54 32.63 -9.21
N PHE A 5 -0.32 33.62 -9.38
CA PHE A 5 -1.74 33.53 -9.08
C PHE A 5 -2.45 32.51 -9.98
N LEU A 6 -2.21 32.59 -11.29
CA LEU A 6 -2.74 31.64 -12.27
C LEU A 6 -2.26 30.21 -11.99
N TYR A 7 -0.99 30.03 -11.66
CA TYR A 7 -0.42 28.73 -11.25
C TYR A 7 -1.16 28.14 -10.04
N LYS A 8 -1.42 28.94 -9.00
CA LYS A 8 -2.15 28.51 -7.81
C LYS A 8 -3.58 28.04 -8.12
N ILE A 9 -4.29 28.79 -9.00
CA ILE A 9 -5.65 28.41 -9.43
C ILE A 9 -5.61 27.09 -10.19
N ILE A 10 -4.73 26.96 -11.17
CA ILE A 10 -4.60 25.73 -11.98
C ILE A 10 -4.28 24.54 -11.08
N ASN A 11 -3.37 24.72 -10.13
CA ASN A 11 -3.01 23.64 -9.20
C ASN A 11 -4.18 23.25 -8.29
N HIS A 12 -4.93 24.22 -7.79
CA HIS A 12 -6.14 23.94 -6.99
C HIS A 12 -7.19 23.13 -7.79
N ILE A 13 -7.43 23.52 -9.04
CA ILE A 13 -8.34 22.80 -9.94
C ILE A 13 -7.84 21.36 -10.19
N LYS A 14 -6.55 21.18 -10.47
CA LYS A 14 -5.95 19.85 -10.68
C LYS A 14 -6.12 18.94 -9.45
N VAL A 15 -5.85 19.45 -8.25
CA VAL A 15 -6.02 18.70 -7.00
C VAL A 15 -7.48 18.28 -6.80
N LYS A 16 -8.42 19.18 -7.02
CA LYS A 16 -9.86 18.87 -6.92
C LYS A 16 -10.31 17.81 -7.93
N LEU A 17 -9.84 17.92 -9.18
CA LEU A 17 -10.12 16.93 -10.22
C LEU A 17 -9.54 15.54 -9.86
N ARG A 18 -8.29 15.46 -9.40
CA ARG A 18 -7.69 14.20 -8.95
C ARG A 18 -8.51 13.53 -7.86
N LYS A 19 -8.92 14.27 -6.83
CA LYS A 19 -9.77 13.74 -5.75
C LYS A 19 -11.12 13.22 -6.26
N ASN A 20 -11.76 13.95 -7.17
CA ASN A 20 -13.03 13.51 -7.75
C ASN A 20 -12.86 12.23 -8.57
N VAL A 21 -11.82 12.15 -9.41
CA VAL A 21 -11.50 10.95 -10.20
C VAL A 21 -11.22 9.76 -9.27
N PHE A 22 -10.44 9.96 -8.21
CA PHE A 22 -10.16 8.94 -7.21
C PHE A 22 -11.46 8.39 -6.61
N LYS A 23 -12.35 9.26 -6.16
CA LYS A 23 -13.66 8.87 -5.58
C LYS A 23 -14.57 8.14 -6.58
N ILE A 24 -14.60 8.59 -7.85
CA ILE A 24 -15.42 7.94 -8.87
C ILE A 24 -14.91 6.54 -9.20
N LYS A 25 -13.60 6.33 -9.17
CA LYS A 25 -12.95 5.07 -9.51
C LYS A 25 -12.76 4.11 -8.33
N THR A 26 -13.09 4.51 -7.12
CA THR A 26 -12.87 3.72 -5.89
C THR A 26 -14.16 3.65 -5.08
N THR A 27 -14.16 2.85 -4.03
CA THR A 27 -15.28 2.75 -3.08
C THR A 27 -15.23 3.82 -1.99
N THR A 28 -14.30 4.77 -2.08
CA THR A 28 -14.13 5.87 -1.12
C THR A 28 -15.21 6.94 -1.31
N ASN A 29 -15.97 7.24 -0.27
CA ASN A 29 -17.15 8.12 -0.33
C ASN A 29 -17.02 9.49 0.36
N HIS A 30 -15.85 9.84 0.89
CA HIS A 30 -15.57 11.12 1.56
C HIS A 30 -14.44 11.90 0.86
N ASN A 31 -14.10 13.09 1.39
CA ASN A 31 -13.06 13.98 0.86
C ASN A 31 -11.89 14.21 1.83
N ASP A 32 -11.89 13.53 2.97
CA ASP A 32 -10.89 13.69 4.01
C ASP A 32 -9.65 12.81 3.73
N PHE A 33 -8.98 13.12 2.63
CA PHE A 33 -7.69 12.55 2.24
C PHE A 33 -6.91 13.55 1.37
N THR A 34 -5.62 13.35 1.20
CA THR A 34 -4.75 14.22 0.39
C THR A 34 -4.01 13.42 -0.67
N LEU A 35 -4.11 13.85 -1.93
CA LEU A 35 -3.29 13.37 -3.04
C LEU A 35 -2.22 14.41 -3.37
N TYR A 36 -0.96 14.08 -3.10
CA TYR A 36 0.18 14.97 -3.39
C TYR A 36 0.62 14.95 -4.85
N GLY A 37 0.05 14.06 -5.66
CA GLY A 37 0.33 13.94 -7.09
C GLY A 37 -0.63 13.00 -7.79
N ASP A 38 -0.23 12.54 -8.96
CA ASP A 38 -0.99 11.54 -9.72
C ASP A 38 -0.86 10.17 -9.05
N VAL A 39 -1.97 9.43 -9.03
CA VAL A 39 -2.09 8.07 -8.47
C VAL A 39 -2.60 7.16 -9.59
N ASN A 40 -1.98 6.01 -9.75
CA ASN A 40 -2.37 5.02 -10.74
C ASN A 40 -3.45 4.11 -10.16
N LEU A 41 -4.67 4.22 -10.65
CA LEU A 41 -5.81 3.41 -10.23
C LEU A 41 -6.09 2.36 -11.31
N LEU A 42 -5.47 1.20 -11.17
CA LEU A 42 -5.69 -0.02 -11.97
C LEU A 42 -6.53 -1.05 -11.20
N ASN A 43 -6.99 -0.68 -10.02
CA ASN A 43 -7.93 -1.37 -9.16
C ASN A 43 -9.07 -0.41 -8.79
N THR A 44 -10.30 -0.90 -8.78
CA THR A 44 -11.50 -0.11 -8.44
C THR A 44 -12.10 -0.44 -7.08
N ASP A 45 -11.69 -1.55 -6.45
CA ASP A 45 -12.10 -1.92 -5.10
C ASP A 45 -11.08 -1.45 -4.05
N VAL A 46 -10.89 -0.13 -4.02
CA VAL A 46 -10.00 0.56 -3.08
C VAL A 46 -10.85 1.43 -2.15
N LYS A 47 -10.73 1.20 -0.86
CA LYS A 47 -11.35 1.99 0.20
C LYS A 47 -10.26 2.59 1.08
N ILE A 48 -10.34 3.90 1.33
CA ILE A 48 -9.42 4.58 2.25
C ILE A 48 -10.21 5.27 3.37
N GLY A 49 -9.62 5.31 4.54
CA GLY A 49 -10.12 6.00 5.72
C GLY A 49 -9.88 7.51 5.69
N HIS A 50 -10.10 8.14 6.83
CA HIS A 50 -9.94 9.59 7.02
C HIS A 50 -8.48 9.99 7.20
N ASN A 51 -8.14 11.22 6.80
CA ASN A 51 -6.81 11.81 6.92
C ASN A 51 -5.69 10.96 6.28
N VAL A 52 -6.00 10.25 5.19
CA VAL A 52 -5.01 9.45 4.43
C VAL A 52 -4.23 10.34 3.48
N GLN A 53 -2.91 10.18 3.45
CA GLN A 53 -1.99 10.92 2.58
C GLN A 53 -1.40 9.98 1.53
N ILE A 54 -1.63 10.24 0.26
CA ILE A 54 -1.12 9.44 -0.85
C ILE A 54 -0.16 10.29 -1.68
N TYR A 55 1.09 9.83 -1.77
CA TYR A 55 2.15 10.50 -2.49
C TYR A 55 2.16 10.15 -3.99
N PRO A 56 2.89 10.92 -4.83
CA PRO A 56 2.87 10.73 -6.28
C PRO A 56 3.27 9.32 -6.71
N ASN A 57 2.68 8.86 -7.82
CA ASN A 57 2.98 7.59 -8.48
C ASN A 57 2.72 6.34 -7.61
N VAL A 58 1.93 6.45 -6.55
CA VAL A 58 1.38 5.27 -5.89
C VAL A 58 0.46 4.55 -6.87
N THR A 59 0.56 3.22 -6.90
CA THR A 59 -0.22 2.36 -7.80
C THR A 59 -1.05 1.37 -6.98
N PHE A 60 -2.35 1.41 -7.15
CA PHE A 60 -3.28 0.37 -6.69
C PHE A 60 -3.62 -0.51 -7.89
N TRP A 61 -3.33 -1.81 -7.79
CA TRP A 61 -3.43 -2.72 -8.91
C TRP A 61 -4.07 -4.06 -8.52
N GLY A 62 -4.58 -4.79 -9.53
CA GLY A 62 -5.32 -6.03 -9.36
C GLY A 62 -6.83 -5.80 -9.21
N ASN A 63 -7.60 -6.86 -8.92
CA ASN A 63 -9.06 -6.78 -8.84
C ASN A 63 -9.58 -7.10 -7.43
N GLY A 64 -8.69 -7.44 -6.50
CA GLY A 64 -9.03 -7.75 -5.12
C GLY A 64 -9.22 -6.52 -4.24
N HIS A 65 -9.71 -6.72 -3.04
CA HIS A 65 -10.01 -5.66 -2.09
C HIS A 65 -8.76 -5.05 -1.46
N ILE A 66 -8.66 -3.72 -1.50
CA ILE A 66 -7.63 -2.94 -0.79
C ILE A 66 -8.34 -1.99 0.18
N GLU A 67 -8.07 -2.15 1.47
CA GLU A 67 -8.58 -1.25 2.51
C GLU A 67 -7.43 -0.61 3.29
N ILE A 68 -7.50 0.71 3.48
CA ILE A 68 -6.53 1.50 4.22
C ILE A 68 -7.28 2.28 5.29
N GLY A 69 -6.88 2.10 6.54
CA GLY A 69 -7.45 2.77 7.70
C GLY A 69 -7.16 4.27 7.77
N ASP A 70 -7.52 4.87 8.89
CA ASP A 70 -7.39 6.29 9.15
C ASP A 70 -5.94 6.71 9.45
N ASN A 71 -5.62 7.98 9.18
CA ASN A 71 -4.33 8.61 9.52
C ASN A 71 -3.10 7.92 8.91
N CYS A 72 -3.26 7.29 7.75
CA CYS A 72 -2.19 6.57 7.05
C CYS A 72 -1.45 7.46 6.04
N SER A 73 -0.21 7.09 5.74
CA SER A 73 0.54 7.69 4.63
C SER A 73 1.14 6.62 3.72
N ILE A 74 0.97 6.79 2.41
CA ILE A 74 1.50 5.88 1.39
C ILE A 74 2.51 6.64 0.54
N GLY A 75 3.78 6.30 0.68
CA GLY A 75 4.91 6.97 0.08
C GLY A 75 5.02 6.79 -1.44
N MET A 76 5.74 7.71 -2.06
CA MET A 76 5.91 7.83 -3.51
C MET A 76 6.33 6.51 -4.17
N GLY A 77 5.67 6.16 -5.30
CA GLY A 77 6.04 5.01 -6.11
C GLY A 77 5.78 3.65 -5.47
N THR A 78 5.06 3.60 -4.36
CA THR A 78 4.64 2.33 -3.73
C THR A 78 3.56 1.67 -4.59
N VAL A 79 3.68 0.35 -4.74
CA VAL A 79 2.70 -0.50 -5.44
C VAL A 79 2.00 -1.39 -4.42
N ILE A 80 0.67 -1.40 -4.45
CA ILE A 80 -0.18 -2.30 -3.68
C ILE A 80 -1.00 -3.11 -4.66
N PHE A 81 -0.74 -4.41 -4.69
CA PHE A 81 -1.44 -5.38 -5.54
C PHE A 81 -2.33 -6.27 -4.69
N ALA A 82 -3.60 -6.40 -5.09
CA ALA A 82 -4.54 -7.33 -4.50
C ALA A 82 -5.20 -8.16 -5.61
N SER A 83 -5.14 -9.49 -5.48
CA SER A 83 -5.77 -10.45 -6.40
C SER A 83 -7.23 -10.71 -6.01
N ASP A 84 -8.03 -11.23 -6.95
CA ASP A 84 -9.48 -11.43 -6.81
C ASP A 84 -9.89 -12.23 -5.56
N SER A 85 -9.08 -13.22 -5.18
CA SER A 85 -9.35 -14.11 -4.03
C SER A 85 -8.56 -13.75 -2.77
N GLY A 86 -7.75 -12.69 -2.81
CA GLY A 86 -6.90 -12.24 -1.72
C GLY A 86 -7.38 -10.94 -1.08
N GLY A 87 -6.47 -10.02 -0.96
CA GLY A 87 -6.70 -8.67 -0.46
C GLY A 87 -5.57 -8.12 0.39
N VAL A 88 -5.55 -6.82 0.53
CA VAL A 88 -4.60 -6.10 1.37
C VAL A 88 -5.35 -5.20 2.33
N ILE A 89 -5.24 -5.48 3.61
CA ILE A 89 -5.85 -4.68 4.68
C ILE A 89 -4.76 -3.98 5.46
N ILE A 90 -4.87 -2.66 5.56
CA ILE A 90 -3.94 -1.79 6.28
C ILE A 90 -4.72 -1.06 7.35
N GLY A 91 -4.30 -1.23 8.60
CA GLY A 91 -4.88 -0.59 9.78
C GLY A 91 -4.57 0.90 9.86
N ASN A 92 -4.97 1.49 10.99
CA ASN A 92 -4.85 2.92 11.22
C ASN A 92 -3.42 3.34 11.57
N HIS A 93 -3.10 4.63 11.40
CA HIS A 93 -1.81 5.22 11.79
C HIS A 93 -0.59 4.53 11.16
N THR A 94 -0.78 3.79 10.07
CA THR A 94 0.29 3.08 9.38
C THR A 94 1.00 3.98 8.37
N HIS A 95 2.33 3.98 8.42
CA HIS A 95 3.19 4.76 7.54
C HIS A 95 3.98 3.85 6.62
N ILE A 96 3.72 3.93 5.32
CA ILE A 96 4.44 3.21 4.27
C ILE A 96 5.32 4.20 3.52
N ALA A 97 6.64 4.04 3.61
CA ALA A 97 7.59 4.86 2.89
C ALA A 97 7.54 4.59 1.37
N GLY A 98 8.33 5.33 0.61
CA GLY A 98 8.32 5.20 -0.85
C GLY A 98 8.90 3.89 -1.37
N GLN A 99 8.50 3.53 -2.60
CA GLN A 99 9.04 2.39 -3.38
C GLN A 99 8.83 1.02 -2.73
N CYS A 100 7.86 0.88 -1.84
CA CYS A 100 7.45 -0.40 -1.30
C CYS A 100 6.64 -1.20 -2.32
N TYR A 101 6.66 -2.53 -2.18
CA TYR A 101 5.86 -3.44 -3.00
C TYR A 101 5.09 -4.40 -2.09
N ILE A 102 3.78 -4.37 -2.15
CA ILE A 102 2.88 -5.19 -1.34
C ILE A 102 2.07 -6.03 -2.32
N ILE A 103 2.19 -7.36 -2.22
CA ILE A 103 1.58 -8.30 -3.16
C ILE A 103 1.09 -9.56 -2.45
N ASP A 104 -0.19 -9.89 -2.65
CA ASP A 104 -0.89 -11.00 -2.01
C ASP A 104 -0.87 -12.33 -2.78
N MET A 105 -0.10 -12.41 -3.86
CA MET A 105 -0.01 -13.61 -4.70
C MET A 105 1.41 -13.98 -5.11
N ASP A 106 1.63 -15.27 -5.39
CA ASP A 106 2.77 -15.82 -6.12
C ASP A 106 2.28 -16.70 -7.27
N HIS A 107 3.05 -16.83 -8.33
CA HIS A 107 2.82 -17.83 -9.36
C HIS A 107 3.07 -19.24 -8.85
N GLY A 108 2.42 -20.24 -9.47
CA GLY A 108 2.77 -21.66 -9.29
C GLY A 108 4.20 -21.93 -9.78
N ILE A 109 4.95 -22.78 -9.07
CA ILE A 109 6.37 -23.06 -9.34
C ILE A 109 6.69 -24.54 -9.47
N LYS A 110 5.71 -25.38 -9.80
CA LYS A 110 5.95 -26.81 -10.06
C LYS A 110 6.80 -26.97 -11.30
N ALA A 111 7.72 -27.93 -11.28
CA ALA A 111 8.68 -28.11 -12.38
C ALA A 111 8.11 -28.87 -13.59
N ASP A 112 6.92 -29.42 -13.49
CA ASP A 112 6.29 -30.29 -14.46
C ASP A 112 5.40 -29.55 -15.48
N SER A 113 5.22 -28.24 -15.34
CA SER A 113 4.40 -27.41 -16.22
C SER A 113 4.93 -25.97 -16.33
N LEU A 114 4.54 -25.25 -17.37
CA LEU A 114 4.90 -23.84 -17.53
C LEU A 114 4.31 -23.00 -16.41
N ILE A 115 5.01 -21.95 -15.99
CA ILE A 115 4.55 -21.05 -14.92
C ILE A 115 3.19 -20.42 -15.25
N GLU A 116 2.98 -20.05 -16.52
CA GLU A 116 1.73 -19.43 -16.99
C GLU A 116 0.52 -20.37 -17.01
N GLU A 117 0.75 -21.69 -16.97
CA GLU A 117 -0.28 -22.72 -16.94
C GLU A 117 -0.68 -23.14 -15.52
N GLN A 118 0.01 -22.63 -14.52
CA GLN A 118 -0.20 -22.99 -13.11
C GLN A 118 -1.09 -21.96 -12.40
N ASP A 119 -1.91 -22.47 -11.49
CA ASP A 119 -2.70 -21.60 -10.62
C ASP A 119 -1.81 -20.75 -9.73
N ASN A 120 -2.22 -19.49 -9.55
CA ASN A 120 -1.59 -18.60 -8.59
C ASN A 120 -1.91 -19.02 -7.16
N SER A 121 -0.95 -18.88 -6.28
CA SER A 121 -1.15 -19.08 -4.84
C SER A 121 -1.39 -17.71 -4.18
N VAL A 122 -2.57 -17.54 -3.59
CA VAL A 122 -3.04 -16.26 -3.05
C VAL A 122 -3.26 -16.39 -1.54
N GLU A 123 -2.75 -15.42 -0.78
CA GLU A 123 -2.96 -15.33 0.66
C GLU A 123 -3.04 -13.85 1.06
N LYS A 124 -4.13 -13.47 1.74
CA LYS A 124 -4.38 -12.10 2.20
C LYS A 124 -3.21 -11.54 3.01
N ILE A 125 -2.93 -10.24 2.82
CA ILE A 125 -1.98 -9.49 3.64
C ILE A 125 -2.76 -8.67 4.66
N THR A 126 -2.31 -8.72 5.92
CA THR A 126 -2.84 -7.90 7.01
C THR A 126 -1.72 -7.07 7.63
N ILE A 127 -1.87 -5.77 7.61
CA ILE A 127 -1.00 -4.81 8.28
C ILE A 127 -1.88 -4.14 9.33
N GLU A 128 -1.55 -4.35 10.61
CA GLU A 128 -2.33 -3.81 11.71
C GLU A 128 -2.03 -2.32 11.98
N ASP A 129 -2.39 -1.80 13.16
CA ASP A 129 -2.28 -0.38 13.46
C ASP A 129 -0.86 0.05 13.85
N ASP A 130 -0.52 1.32 13.59
CA ASP A 130 0.76 1.95 13.94
C ASP A 130 1.99 1.18 13.42
N VAL A 131 1.89 0.65 12.21
CA VAL A 131 3.00 -0.06 11.54
C VAL A 131 3.83 0.93 10.71
N TRP A 132 5.14 0.82 10.82
CA TRP A 132 6.05 1.57 9.94
C TRP A 132 6.77 0.65 8.96
N ILE A 133 6.52 0.84 7.68
CA ILE A 133 7.20 0.13 6.58
C ILE A 133 8.17 1.10 5.92
N SER A 134 9.47 0.84 6.08
CA SER A 134 10.53 1.70 5.54
C SER A 134 10.71 1.51 4.03
N ALA A 135 11.42 2.45 3.42
CA ALA A 135 11.57 2.55 1.96
C ALA A 135 12.04 1.25 1.29
N GLY A 136 11.43 0.92 0.18
CA GLY A 136 11.81 -0.20 -0.67
C GLY A 136 11.45 -1.58 -0.12
N ALA A 137 10.81 -1.70 1.05
CA ALA A 137 10.41 -3.00 1.61
C ALA A 137 9.42 -3.74 0.71
N LYS A 138 9.47 -5.07 0.74
CA LYS A 138 8.57 -5.97 0.02
C LYS A 138 7.77 -6.77 1.04
N ILE A 139 6.44 -6.68 0.96
CA ILE A 139 5.51 -7.44 1.80
C ILE A 139 4.84 -8.46 0.90
N LEU A 140 5.13 -9.72 1.15
CA LEU A 140 4.70 -10.84 0.31
C LEU A 140 3.40 -11.45 0.86
N LYS A 141 2.74 -12.23 0.05
CA LYS A 141 1.48 -12.91 0.35
C LYS A 141 1.50 -13.61 1.72
N GLY A 142 0.36 -13.59 2.40
CA GLY A 142 0.19 -14.22 3.73
C GLY A 142 0.92 -13.50 4.86
N SER A 143 1.54 -12.34 4.59
CA SER A 143 2.21 -11.59 5.66
C SER A 143 1.20 -10.95 6.61
N VAL A 144 1.52 -11.03 7.90
CA VAL A 144 0.80 -10.35 8.99
C VAL A 144 1.78 -9.48 9.75
N LEU A 145 1.60 -8.18 9.67
CA LEU A 145 2.38 -7.21 10.44
C LEU A 145 1.54 -6.76 11.62
N ARG A 146 1.91 -7.22 12.84
CA ARG A 146 1.16 -6.91 14.06
C ARG A 146 1.36 -5.46 14.49
N ASN A 147 0.48 -5.01 15.37
CA ASN A 147 0.47 -3.63 15.89
C ASN A 147 1.87 -3.15 16.28
N HIS A 148 2.15 -1.90 15.97
CA HIS A 148 3.37 -1.21 16.35
C HIS A 148 4.66 -1.80 15.77
N SER A 149 4.59 -2.72 14.79
CA SER A 149 5.78 -3.31 14.18
C SER A 149 6.49 -2.34 13.23
N VAL A 150 7.78 -2.56 13.02
CA VAL A 150 8.63 -1.76 12.13
C VAL A 150 9.37 -2.66 11.16
N ILE A 151 9.25 -2.35 9.88
CA ILE A 151 9.94 -3.06 8.80
C ILE A 151 11.06 -2.16 8.26
N GLY A 152 12.29 -2.65 8.33
CA GLY A 152 13.46 -1.92 7.86
C GLY A 152 13.50 -1.75 6.34
N ALA A 153 14.30 -0.77 5.88
CA ALA A 153 14.43 -0.48 4.46
C ALA A 153 14.92 -1.69 3.66
N ASN A 154 14.32 -1.90 2.48
CA ASN A 154 14.60 -3.02 1.58
C ASN A 154 14.40 -4.43 2.20
N ALA A 155 13.75 -4.55 3.35
CA ALA A 155 13.43 -5.86 3.92
C ALA A 155 12.40 -6.60 3.05
N VAL A 156 12.49 -7.93 3.04
CA VAL A 156 11.51 -8.81 2.38
C VAL A 156 10.80 -9.62 3.45
N VAL A 157 9.52 -9.29 3.68
CA VAL A 157 8.69 -9.94 4.69
C VAL A 157 7.86 -11.05 4.05
N LYS A 158 7.89 -12.24 4.66
CA LYS A 158 7.01 -13.36 4.39
C LYS A 158 6.64 -14.02 5.72
N GLY A 159 5.35 -14.04 6.03
CA GLY A 159 4.84 -14.53 7.30
C GLY A 159 4.63 -13.42 8.34
N GLU A 160 4.62 -13.79 9.62
CA GLU A 160 4.23 -12.90 10.71
C GLU A 160 5.42 -12.13 11.30
N ILE A 161 5.23 -10.82 11.50
CA ILE A 161 6.08 -9.97 12.33
C ILE A 161 5.28 -9.67 13.61
N PRO A 162 5.80 -10.03 14.79
CA PRO A 162 5.09 -9.86 16.05
C PRO A 162 4.90 -8.39 16.43
N GLU A 163 3.96 -8.16 17.33
CA GLU A 163 3.71 -6.84 17.92
C GLU A 163 4.98 -6.21 18.48
N ASN A 164 5.17 -4.91 18.22
CA ASN A 164 6.37 -4.14 18.57
C ASN A 164 7.68 -4.63 17.92
N GLY A 165 7.63 -5.67 17.06
CA GLY A 165 8.82 -6.24 16.41
C GLY A 165 9.47 -5.28 15.42
N VAL A 166 10.79 -5.12 15.49
CA VAL A 166 11.60 -4.40 14.48
C VAL A 166 12.31 -5.45 13.64
N ALA A 167 11.86 -5.62 12.37
CA ALA A 167 12.37 -6.65 11.47
C ALA A 167 13.14 -6.04 10.29
N VAL A 168 14.27 -6.65 9.95
CA VAL A 168 15.15 -6.19 8.86
C VAL A 168 15.68 -7.38 8.04
N GLY A 169 16.13 -7.12 6.83
CA GLY A 169 16.86 -8.08 5.99
C GLY A 169 15.99 -8.83 4.98
N MET A 170 16.59 -9.73 4.22
CA MET A 170 16.00 -10.59 3.18
C MET A 170 16.43 -12.04 3.37
N PRO A 171 15.58 -12.92 3.96
CA PRO A 171 14.26 -12.65 4.53
C PRO A 171 14.34 -11.82 5.82
N ALA A 172 13.28 -11.05 6.07
CA ALA A 172 13.19 -10.20 7.27
C ALA A 172 13.22 -11.04 8.56
N LYS A 173 14.01 -10.58 9.53
CA LYS A 173 14.13 -11.19 10.87
C LYS A 173 13.94 -10.11 11.92
N VAL A 174 13.23 -10.44 12.98
CA VAL A 174 13.12 -9.56 14.15
C VAL A 174 14.49 -9.45 14.83
N ILE A 175 14.98 -8.23 14.97
CA ILE A 175 16.29 -7.94 15.60
C ILE A 175 16.14 -7.30 16.98
N LYS A 176 14.98 -6.70 17.25
CA LYS A 176 14.64 -6.08 18.55
C LYS A 176 13.15 -5.79 18.61
N TYR A 177 12.69 -5.33 19.75
CA TYR A 177 11.33 -4.83 19.95
C TYR A 177 11.37 -3.33 20.29
N ARG A 178 10.29 -2.62 19.93
CA ARG A 178 10.08 -1.24 20.40
C ARG A 178 9.90 -1.28 21.93
N SER A 179 10.48 -0.32 22.61
CA SER A 179 10.41 -0.12 24.07
C SER A 179 9.67 1.17 24.37
#